data_aa1d56ea26ee42d14f8b3a2cf8847470
#
_entry.id   aa1d56ea26ee42d14f8b3a2cf8847470
#
_cell.length_a   1.000
_cell.length_b   1.000
_cell.length_c   1.000
_cell.angle_alpha   90.00
_cell.angle_beta   90.00
_cell.angle_gamma   90.00
#
_symmetry.space_group_name_H-M   'P 1'
#
loop_
_entity.id
_entity.type
_entity.pdbx_description
1 polymer ?
#
loop_
_entity_poly.entity_id
_entity_poly.type
_entity_poly.pdbx_seq_one_letter_code
_entity_poly.pdbx_strand_id
1 'polypeptide(L)'
;MFTKKDSRKFRPLIEGVTMRPLAWEEKTILCEFKLEKGYKIPPHQHPYEQTGYLISGKLNFRIDKTWHITESGDSWCIPENTEHEVEIWEDSIVLELFSPIRPDYLP
;
A
#
# COMPACT_ATOMS: atom_id res chain seq x y z
N MET A 1 3.09 -0.02 20.33
CA MET A 1 3.19 1.45 20.31
C MET A 1 1.85 2.08 19.92
N PHE A 2 1.72 3.36 20.13
CA PHE A 2 0.51 4.10 19.75
C PHE A 2 0.92 5.33 18.92
N THR A 3 0.26 5.55 17.79
CA THR A 3 0.51 6.71 16.94
C THR A 3 -0.74 7.57 16.92
N LYS A 4 -0.62 8.81 17.37
CA LYS A 4 -1.72 9.77 17.37
C LYS A 4 -2.06 10.19 15.94
N LYS A 5 -3.32 10.40 15.65
CA LYS A 5 -3.82 10.89 14.36
C LYS A 5 -2.98 12.07 13.87
N ASP A 6 -2.58 12.02 12.60
CA ASP A 6 -1.83 13.06 11.90
C ASP A 6 -0.47 13.46 12.51
N SER A 7 0.10 12.61 13.37
CA SER A 7 1.41 12.85 13.95
C SER A 7 2.58 12.44 13.03
N ARG A 8 2.31 11.67 11.98
CA ARG A 8 3.31 11.22 11.01
C ARG A 8 3.15 11.98 9.71
N LYS A 9 4.27 12.32 9.08
CA LYS A 9 4.28 13.03 7.80
C LYS A 9 4.39 12.03 6.64
N PHE A 10 3.72 12.36 5.55
CA PHE A 10 3.91 11.65 4.28
C PHE A 10 5.28 11.97 3.69
N ARG A 11 5.88 10.99 3.06
CA ARG A 11 7.11 11.14 2.28
C ARG A 11 6.93 10.57 0.88
N PRO A 12 7.62 11.12 -0.15
CA PRO A 12 7.57 10.54 -1.49
C PRO A 12 8.18 9.14 -1.48
N LEU A 13 7.57 8.23 -2.24
CA LEU A 13 8.07 6.88 -2.44
C LEU A 13 8.51 6.67 -3.88
N ILE A 14 7.59 6.85 -4.81
CA ILE A 14 7.83 6.90 -6.25
C ILE A 14 6.92 8.00 -6.80
N GLU A 15 7.07 8.35 -8.07
CA GLU A 15 6.25 9.39 -8.70
C GLU A 15 4.76 9.05 -8.59
N GLY A 16 3.96 9.98 -8.07
CA GLY A 16 2.54 9.81 -7.86
C GLY A 16 2.16 9.04 -6.59
N VAL A 17 3.13 8.60 -5.78
CA VAL A 17 2.89 7.81 -4.58
C VAL A 17 3.62 8.40 -3.39
N THR A 18 2.87 8.74 -2.36
CA THR A 18 3.43 9.12 -1.06
C THR A 18 2.94 8.16 0.02
N MET A 19 3.71 8.02 1.07
CA MET A 19 3.37 7.11 2.15
C MET A 19 3.78 7.67 3.50
N ARG A 20 3.15 7.16 4.54
CA ARG A 20 3.61 7.35 5.91
C ARG A 20 3.43 6.05 6.71
N PRO A 21 4.43 5.66 7.50
CA PRO A 21 4.25 4.59 8.45
C PRO A 21 3.34 5.08 9.58
N LEU A 22 2.43 4.24 10.02
CA LEU A 22 1.49 4.59 11.09
C LEU A 22 1.88 3.93 12.41
N ALA A 23 1.94 2.61 12.42
CA ALA A 23 2.23 1.86 13.63
C ALA A 23 2.98 0.57 13.29
N TRP A 24 3.89 0.17 14.15
CA TRP A 24 4.69 -1.04 13.95
C TRP A 24 5.23 -1.55 15.28
N GLU A 25 5.52 -2.81 15.28
CA GLU A 25 6.31 -3.48 16.31
C GLU A 25 7.19 -4.51 15.59
N GLU A 26 7.45 -5.62 16.22
CA GLU A 26 8.43 -6.59 15.75
C GLU A 26 8.02 -7.32 14.47
N LYS A 27 6.72 -7.59 14.29
CA LYS A 27 6.23 -8.51 13.25
C LYS A 27 5.50 -7.83 12.11
N THR A 28 4.91 -6.66 12.32
CA THR A 28 4.10 -5.98 11.33
C THR A 28 4.35 -4.50 11.30
N ILE A 29 4.10 -3.89 10.14
CA ILE A 29 4.05 -2.44 9.97
C ILE A 29 2.81 -2.06 9.19
N LEU A 30 2.03 -1.14 9.74
CA LEU A 30 0.87 -0.55 9.08
C LEU A 30 1.26 0.79 8.46
N CYS A 31 1.00 0.92 7.16
CA CYS A 31 1.33 2.13 6.40
C CYS A 31 0.08 2.68 5.71
N GLU A 32 0.07 3.99 5.52
CA GLU A 32 -0.94 4.68 4.72
C GLU A 32 -0.29 5.23 3.46
N PHE A 33 -0.95 5.02 2.31
CA PHE A 33 -0.48 5.49 1.00
C PHE A 33 -1.48 6.44 0.40
N LYS A 34 -0.97 7.49 -0.23
CA LYS A 34 -1.73 8.36 -1.13
C LYS A 34 -1.26 8.08 -2.54
N LEU A 35 -2.19 7.68 -3.40
CA LEU A 35 -1.93 7.32 -4.78
C LEU A 35 -2.61 8.35 -5.69
N GLU A 36 -1.84 8.96 -6.58
CA GLU A 36 -2.32 10.03 -7.47
C GLU A 36 -2.81 9.46 -8.79
N LYS A 37 -4.00 9.90 -9.21
CA LYS A 37 -4.62 9.51 -10.48
C LYS A 37 -3.67 9.67 -11.66
N GLY A 38 -3.65 8.68 -12.53
CA GLY A 38 -2.86 8.70 -13.76
C GLY A 38 -1.47 8.11 -13.64
N TYR A 39 -0.98 7.88 -12.44
CA TYR A 39 0.28 7.21 -12.20
C TYR A 39 0.10 5.71 -12.03
N LYS A 40 1.21 4.99 -12.02
CA LYS A 40 1.23 3.53 -11.86
C LYS A 40 2.25 3.14 -10.82
N ILE A 41 1.96 2.06 -10.11
CA ILE A 41 2.98 1.34 -9.35
C ILE A 41 3.41 0.20 -10.27
N PRO A 42 4.67 0.19 -10.75
CA PRO A 42 5.11 -0.80 -11.73
C PRO A 42 5.12 -2.21 -11.15
N PRO A 43 5.16 -3.25 -12.01
CA PRO A 43 5.27 -4.63 -11.57
C PRO A 43 6.44 -4.81 -10.62
N HIS A 44 6.19 -5.41 -9.47
CA HIS A 44 7.20 -5.68 -8.46
C HIS A 44 6.78 -6.84 -7.57
N GLN A 45 7.73 -7.37 -6.83
CA GLN A 45 7.50 -8.35 -5.78
C GLN A 45 8.49 -8.12 -4.64
N HIS A 46 8.15 -8.59 -3.46
CA HIS A 46 8.98 -8.42 -2.27
C HIS A 46 8.74 -9.57 -1.28
N PRO A 47 9.71 -9.83 -0.36
CA PRO A 47 9.61 -10.94 0.59
C PRO A 47 8.73 -10.58 1.81
N TYR A 48 7.62 -9.90 1.57
CA TYR A 48 6.68 -9.50 2.61
C TYR A 48 5.27 -9.87 2.19
N GLU A 49 4.51 -10.48 3.08
CA GLU A 49 3.08 -10.62 2.91
C GLU A 49 2.44 -9.25 3.14
N GLN A 50 1.45 -8.93 2.34
CA GLN A 50 0.86 -7.60 2.31
C GLN A 50 -0.65 -7.71 2.34
N THR A 51 -1.28 -7.12 3.35
CA THR A 51 -2.73 -7.06 3.48
C THR A 51 -3.16 -5.61 3.35
N GLY A 52 -4.06 -5.32 2.41
CA GLY A 52 -4.46 -3.96 2.13
C GLY A 52 -5.96 -3.73 2.13
N TYR A 53 -6.31 -2.46 2.22
CA TYR A 53 -7.70 -1.99 2.22
C TYR A 53 -7.78 -0.64 1.52
N LEU A 54 -8.67 -0.52 0.53
CA LEU A 54 -8.90 0.74 -0.16
C LEU A 54 -9.91 1.58 0.64
N ILE A 55 -9.43 2.68 1.23
CA ILE A 55 -10.28 3.61 1.98
C ILE A 55 -11.12 4.42 1.02
N SER A 56 -10.51 4.99 -0.01
CA SER A 56 -11.18 5.81 -1.01
C SER A 56 -10.44 5.77 -2.33
N GLY A 57 -11.18 6.00 -3.42
CA GLY A 57 -10.61 6.04 -4.76
C GLY A 57 -10.97 4.83 -5.60
N LYS A 58 -10.17 4.58 -6.63
CA LYS A 58 -10.38 3.48 -7.57
C LYS A 58 -9.07 3.08 -8.21
N LEU A 59 -8.79 1.79 -8.21
CA LEU A 59 -7.57 1.21 -8.75
C LEU A 59 -7.90 0.09 -9.72
N ASN A 60 -7.00 -0.17 -10.66
CA ASN A 60 -6.97 -1.45 -11.35
C ASN A 60 -5.73 -2.18 -10.86
N PHE A 61 -5.92 -3.24 -10.09
CA PHE A 61 -4.89 -3.90 -9.30
C PHE A 61 -4.63 -5.30 -9.84
N ARG A 62 -3.42 -5.54 -10.34
CA ARG A 62 -3.01 -6.88 -10.76
C ARG A 62 -2.29 -7.59 -9.63
N ILE A 63 -2.81 -8.75 -9.26
CA ILE A 63 -2.17 -9.68 -8.33
C ILE A 63 -1.91 -10.97 -9.09
N ASP A 64 -0.64 -11.36 -9.18
CA ASP A 64 -0.18 -12.46 -10.03
C ASP A 64 -0.65 -12.23 -11.47
N LYS A 65 -1.57 -13.04 -11.99
CA LYS A 65 -2.05 -12.95 -13.38
C LYS A 65 -3.41 -12.27 -13.51
N THR A 66 -4.06 -11.91 -12.41
CA THR A 66 -5.44 -11.43 -12.39
C THR A 66 -5.52 -9.96 -12.08
N TRP A 67 -6.21 -9.21 -12.93
CA TRP A 67 -6.55 -7.81 -12.71
C TRP A 67 -7.87 -7.69 -11.94
N HIS A 68 -7.88 -6.81 -10.94
CA HIS A 68 -9.06 -6.54 -10.12
C HIS A 68 -9.37 -5.06 -10.16
N ILE A 69 -10.55 -4.69 -10.66
CA ILE A 69 -11.06 -3.33 -10.49
C ILE A 69 -11.41 -3.19 -9.01
N THR A 70 -10.71 -2.31 -8.33
CA THR A 70 -10.74 -2.18 -6.87
C THR A 70 -11.43 -0.88 -6.48
N GLU A 71 -12.43 -0.98 -5.63
CA GLU A 71 -13.27 0.13 -5.17
C GLU A 71 -13.17 0.29 -3.65
N SER A 72 -13.61 1.45 -3.16
CA SER A 72 -13.62 1.72 -1.70
C SER A 72 -14.29 0.58 -0.93
N GLY A 73 -13.62 0.09 0.09
CA GLY A 73 -14.09 -1.04 0.90
C GLY A 73 -13.56 -2.40 0.46
N ASP A 74 -12.92 -2.47 -0.69
CA ASP A 74 -12.28 -3.72 -1.13
C ASP A 74 -10.98 -3.95 -0.36
N SER A 75 -10.63 -5.21 -0.20
CA SER A 75 -9.43 -5.62 0.51
C SER A 75 -8.75 -6.78 -0.22
N TRP A 76 -7.46 -6.96 0.09
CA TRP A 76 -6.63 -7.99 -0.53
C TRP A 76 -5.57 -8.47 0.43
N CYS A 77 -5.05 -9.65 0.16
CA CYS A 77 -3.84 -10.15 0.79
C CYS A 77 -2.96 -10.78 -0.28
N ILE A 78 -1.73 -10.29 -0.37
CA ILE A 78 -0.77 -10.73 -1.37
C ILE A 78 0.30 -11.54 -0.67
N PRO A 79 0.49 -12.83 -1.02
CA PRO A 79 1.56 -13.64 -0.44
C PRO A 79 2.94 -13.04 -0.77
N GLU A 80 3.93 -13.36 0.06
CA GLU A 80 5.31 -12.97 -0.21
C GLU A 80 5.76 -13.41 -1.61
N ASN A 81 6.60 -12.59 -2.25
CA ASN A 81 7.20 -12.87 -3.57
C ASN A 81 6.18 -13.08 -4.71
N THR A 82 4.98 -12.56 -4.57
CA THR A 82 3.97 -12.57 -5.62
C THR A 82 3.99 -11.26 -6.37
N GLU A 83 4.19 -11.31 -7.69
CA GLU A 83 4.23 -10.11 -8.52
C GLU A 83 2.88 -9.40 -8.54
N HIS A 84 2.92 -8.08 -8.39
CA HIS A 84 1.73 -7.24 -8.45
C HIS A 84 2.08 -5.86 -8.99
N GLU A 85 1.05 -5.17 -9.48
CA GLU A 85 1.15 -3.82 -10.01
C GLU A 85 -0.20 -3.11 -9.89
N VAL A 86 -0.17 -1.78 -9.97
CA VAL A 86 -1.37 -0.95 -9.80
C VAL A 86 -1.43 0.12 -10.86
N GLU A 87 -2.60 0.26 -11.49
CA GLU A 87 -2.98 1.44 -12.25
C GLU A 87 -3.88 2.31 -11.37
N ILE A 88 -3.53 3.56 -11.18
CA ILE A 88 -4.28 4.46 -10.30
C ILE A 88 -5.29 5.21 -11.14
N TRP A 89 -6.57 4.82 -11.03
CA TRP A 89 -7.65 5.38 -11.84
C TRP A 89 -8.28 6.64 -11.25
N GLU A 90 -8.24 6.77 -9.94
CA GLU A 90 -8.66 7.96 -9.21
C GLU A 90 -7.71 8.19 -8.05
N ASP A 91 -7.63 9.42 -7.53
CA ASP A 91 -6.88 9.70 -6.32
C ASP A 91 -7.35 8.76 -5.21
N SER A 92 -6.44 8.06 -4.59
CA SER A 92 -6.78 6.96 -3.69
C SER A 92 -6.01 7.03 -2.39
N ILE A 93 -6.65 6.54 -1.33
CA ILE A 93 -6.03 6.35 -0.01
C ILE A 93 -6.12 4.86 0.31
N VAL A 94 -4.96 4.27 0.60
CA VAL A 94 -4.82 2.84 0.84
C VAL A 94 -4.12 2.61 2.18
N LEU A 95 -4.62 1.64 2.94
CA LEU A 95 -3.90 1.08 4.08
C LEU A 95 -3.26 -0.23 3.68
N GLU A 96 -1.99 -0.41 4.06
CA GLU A 96 -1.25 -1.64 3.80
C GLU A 96 -0.53 -2.09 5.07
N LEU A 97 -0.71 -3.36 5.40
CA LEU A 97 -0.04 -4.03 6.50
C LEU A 97 0.98 -5.01 5.91
N PHE A 98 2.24 -4.88 6.29
CA PHE A 98 3.31 -5.77 5.84
C PHE A 98 3.80 -6.66 6.97
N SER A 99 4.07 -7.92 6.65
CA SER A 99 4.65 -8.90 7.56
C SER A 99 5.67 -9.77 6.80
N PRO A 100 6.89 -9.95 7.31
CA PRO A 100 7.46 -9.27 8.47
C PRO A 100 7.58 -7.76 8.25
N ILE A 101 8.02 -7.04 9.25
CA ILE A 101 8.21 -5.59 9.17
C ILE A 101 9.17 -5.23 8.01
N ARG A 102 8.82 -4.19 7.26
CA ARG A 102 9.65 -3.65 6.17
C ARG A 102 10.54 -2.53 6.71
N PRO A 103 11.87 -2.77 6.87
CA PRO A 103 12.78 -1.74 7.37
C PRO A 103 12.81 -0.48 6.52
N ASP A 104 12.65 -0.61 5.19
CA ASP A 104 12.65 0.50 4.25
C ASP A 104 11.44 1.45 4.42
N TYR A 105 10.39 1.01 5.11
CA TYR A 105 9.21 1.84 5.39
C TYR A 105 9.23 2.49 6.78
N LEU A 106 10.17 2.14 7.63
CA LEU A 106 10.35 2.82 8.91
C LEU A 106 10.74 4.28 8.70
N PRO A 107 10.39 5.17 9.64
CA PRO A 107 10.78 6.57 9.58
C PRO A 107 12.28 6.78 9.54
#